data_54f8a19a5642dc3cf845a329bfb2d83f
#
_entry.id   54f8a19a5642dc3cf845a329bfb2d83f
#
_cell.length_a   1.000
_cell.length_b   1.000
_cell.length_c   1.000
_cell.angle_alpha   90.00
_cell.angle_beta   90.00
_cell.angle_gamma   90.00
#
_symmetry.space_group_name_H-M   'P 1'
#
loop_
_entity.id
_entity.type
_entity.pdbx_description
1 polymer ?
#
loop_
_entity_poly.entity_id
_entity_poly.type
_entity_poly.pdbx_seq_one_letter_code
_entity_poly.pdbx_strand_id
1 'polypeptide(L)'
;LQVDFESKLSTTQDKVGLDGDPQHAGFQFRASNEVASETAKQTYYVRPNGGKDAKGKTKNWPANKDMKDVAWKGQSVVVGGDRYFTLYLDHPSNPKPSFYSERDYGRFGSYFKTEITPSKPLSIKYRLIIKQGERTAEECAALSKRFQN
;
A
#
# COMPACT_ATOMS: atom_id res chain seq x y z
N LEU A 1 -5.56 -1.11 -15.55
CA LEU A 1 -6.64 -1.27 -14.57
C LEU A 1 -6.49 -0.26 -13.45
N GLN A 2 -7.60 0.43 -13.10
CA GLN A 2 -7.69 1.25 -11.90
C GLN A 2 -8.77 0.65 -11.00
N VAL A 3 -8.49 0.60 -9.70
CA VAL A 3 -9.44 0.16 -8.68
C VAL A 3 -9.50 1.25 -7.60
N ASP A 4 -10.66 1.84 -7.43
CA ASP A 4 -10.95 2.75 -6.34
C ASP A 4 -11.64 1.97 -5.23
N PHE A 5 -11.10 2.05 -4.03
CA PHE A 5 -11.61 1.41 -2.84
C PHE A 5 -12.03 2.47 -1.82
N GLU A 6 -13.31 2.43 -1.46
CA GLU A 6 -13.85 3.23 -0.37
C GLU A 6 -14.58 2.30 0.61
N SER A 7 -14.40 2.53 1.90
CA SER A 7 -15.10 1.79 2.94
C SER A 7 -15.49 2.71 4.08
N LYS A 8 -16.68 2.48 4.62
CA LYS A 8 -17.17 3.11 5.85
C LYS A 8 -17.49 2.03 6.86
N LEU A 9 -16.82 2.08 8.00
CA LEU A 9 -17.02 1.18 9.12
C LEU A 9 -17.66 1.94 10.28
N SER A 10 -18.78 1.45 10.78
CA SER A 10 -19.49 1.98 11.95
C SER A 10 -19.66 0.90 13.01
N THR A 11 -19.99 1.31 14.23
CA THR A 11 -20.26 0.40 15.35
C THR A 11 -21.47 0.89 16.15
N THR A 12 -22.16 -0.04 16.79
CA THR A 12 -23.18 0.22 17.82
C THR A 12 -22.60 0.10 19.23
N GLN A 13 -21.37 -0.37 19.37
CA GLN A 13 -20.66 -0.43 20.65
C GLN A 13 -20.14 0.95 21.02
N ASP A 14 -20.04 1.24 22.31
CA ASP A 14 -19.53 2.51 22.81
C ASP A 14 -18.18 2.89 22.21
N LYS A 15 -17.31 1.87 22.02
CA LYS A 15 -15.97 2.05 21.47
C LYS A 15 -15.42 0.73 20.92
N VAL A 16 -14.79 0.78 19.75
CA VAL A 16 -14.03 -0.34 19.16
C VAL A 16 -12.65 0.15 18.75
N GLY A 17 -11.61 -0.49 19.28
CA GLY A 17 -10.21 -0.27 18.87
C GLY A 17 -9.87 -1.09 17.63
N LEU A 18 -9.26 -0.46 16.66
CA LEU A 18 -8.70 -1.10 15.46
C LEU A 18 -7.17 -1.06 15.57
N ASP A 19 -6.58 -2.15 16.01
CA ASP A 19 -5.14 -2.30 16.25
C ASP A 19 -4.73 -3.74 15.93
N GLY A 20 -4.69 -4.06 14.65
CA GLY A 20 -4.31 -5.39 14.18
C GLY A 20 -2.81 -5.57 13.98
N ASP A 21 -2.41 -6.78 13.58
CA ASP A 21 -1.03 -7.11 13.22
C ASP A 21 -0.52 -6.16 12.11
N PRO A 22 0.58 -5.43 12.33
CA PRO A 22 1.16 -4.51 11.37
C PRO A 22 1.45 -5.10 10.00
N GLN A 23 1.61 -6.40 9.91
CA GLN A 23 1.94 -7.09 8.66
C GLN A 23 0.71 -7.57 7.89
N HIS A 24 -0.46 -7.68 8.56
CA HIS A 24 -1.67 -8.26 7.97
C HIS A 24 -2.88 -7.32 8.06
N ALA A 25 -2.84 -6.32 8.94
CA ALA A 25 -3.91 -5.35 9.11
C ALA A 25 -3.90 -4.25 8.03
N GLY A 26 -4.99 -3.50 7.94
CA GLY A 26 -5.16 -2.39 7.03
C GLY A 26 -5.50 -2.81 5.60
N PHE A 27 -5.22 -1.96 4.64
CA PHE A 27 -5.47 -2.23 3.22
C PHE A 27 -4.21 -2.81 2.59
N GLN A 28 -4.26 -4.09 2.23
CA GLN A 28 -3.12 -4.84 1.70
C GLN A 28 -3.41 -5.28 0.26
N PHE A 29 -2.45 -5.08 -0.63
CA PHE A 29 -2.41 -5.68 -1.95
C PHE A 29 -1.52 -6.93 -1.92
N ARG A 30 -1.93 -7.96 -2.64
CA ARG A 30 -1.12 -9.15 -2.88
C ARG A 30 -1.17 -9.52 -4.35
N ALA A 31 0.00 -9.71 -4.94
CA ALA A 31 0.15 -10.18 -6.30
C ALA A 31 -0.19 -11.67 -6.44
N SER A 32 -0.10 -12.20 -7.67
CA SER A 32 -0.27 -13.63 -7.98
C SER A 32 0.60 -14.53 -7.08
N ASN A 33 0.13 -15.72 -6.79
CA ASN A 33 0.92 -16.72 -6.07
C ASN A 33 2.21 -17.10 -6.79
N GLU A 34 2.26 -16.99 -8.12
CA GLU A 34 3.47 -17.18 -8.93
C GLU A 34 4.61 -16.27 -8.45
N VAL A 35 4.30 -15.03 -8.03
CA VAL A 35 5.33 -14.12 -7.48
C VAL A 35 5.97 -14.72 -6.25
N ALA A 36 5.20 -15.34 -5.37
CA ALA A 36 5.73 -15.97 -4.16
C ALA A 36 6.56 -17.23 -4.45
N SER A 37 6.10 -18.07 -5.39
CA SER A 37 6.74 -19.37 -5.68
C SER A 37 7.94 -19.27 -6.62
N GLU A 38 7.96 -18.29 -7.55
CA GLU A 38 8.91 -18.32 -8.67
C GLU A 38 9.69 -17.01 -8.85
N THR A 39 9.02 -15.84 -8.70
CA THR A 39 9.59 -14.56 -9.13
C THR A 39 9.86 -13.56 -8.02
N ALA A 40 9.75 -13.95 -6.74
CA ALA A 40 9.93 -13.07 -5.58
C ALA A 40 11.23 -12.25 -5.64
N LYS A 41 12.34 -12.86 -6.02
CA LYS A 41 13.64 -12.19 -6.15
C LYS A 41 13.70 -11.13 -7.26
N GLN A 42 12.70 -11.07 -8.14
CA GLN A 42 12.58 -10.08 -9.20
C GLN A 42 11.69 -8.89 -8.80
N THR A 43 10.99 -8.99 -7.66
CA THR A 43 10.16 -7.92 -7.09
C THR A 43 11.03 -6.76 -6.64
N TYR A 44 10.59 -5.54 -6.92
CA TYR A 44 11.19 -4.32 -6.37
C TYR A 44 10.11 -3.28 -6.08
N TYR A 45 10.50 -2.27 -5.28
CA TYR A 45 9.61 -1.18 -4.87
C TYR A 45 10.13 0.18 -5.35
N VAL A 46 9.20 1.10 -5.57
CA VAL A 46 9.44 2.51 -5.87
C VAL A 46 8.71 3.36 -4.83
N ARG A 47 9.37 4.38 -4.28
CA ARG A 47 8.85 5.22 -3.19
C ARG A 47 9.13 6.71 -3.45
N PRO A 48 8.37 7.62 -2.81
CA PRO A 48 8.59 9.07 -2.94
C PRO A 48 10.00 9.50 -2.57
N ASN A 49 10.52 8.94 -1.47
CA ASN A 49 11.80 9.32 -0.88
C ASN A 49 12.80 8.15 -1.04
N GLY A 50 13.40 8.00 -2.22
CA GLY A 50 14.40 6.96 -2.42
C GLY A 50 14.34 6.25 -3.77
N GLY A 51 13.36 6.59 -4.60
CA GLY A 51 13.28 6.06 -5.96
C GLY A 51 13.06 4.55 -6.01
N LYS A 52 13.75 3.89 -6.94
CA LYS A 52 13.66 2.45 -7.21
C LYS A 52 14.68 1.68 -6.38
N ASP A 53 14.20 0.71 -5.62
CA ASP A 53 15.08 -0.22 -4.88
C ASP A 53 15.70 -1.30 -5.78
N ALA A 54 16.74 -1.95 -5.27
CA ALA A 54 17.25 -3.17 -5.86
C ALA A 54 16.20 -4.30 -5.73
N LYS A 55 16.20 -5.22 -6.71
CA LYS A 55 15.30 -6.40 -6.72
C LYS A 55 15.48 -7.24 -5.45
N GLY A 56 14.39 -7.76 -4.89
CA GLY A 56 14.35 -8.57 -3.67
C GLY A 56 14.53 -7.77 -2.38
N LYS A 57 14.71 -6.44 -2.44
CA LYS A 57 14.82 -5.60 -1.24
C LYS A 57 13.46 -5.08 -0.80
N THR A 58 13.22 -5.13 0.51
CA THR A 58 11.99 -4.68 1.15
C THR A 58 12.28 -3.80 2.34
N LYS A 59 11.38 -2.90 2.65
CA LYS A 59 11.43 -2.03 3.83
C LYS A 59 10.16 -2.17 4.66
N ASN A 60 10.29 -2.12 5.97
CA ASN A 60 9.18 -2.28 6.88
C ASN A 60 9.30 -1.34 8.08
N TRP A 61 8.21 -0.77 8.51
CA TRP A 61 8.11 -0.14 9.82
C TRP A 61 8.17 -1.23 10.92
N PRO A 62 8.80 -0.98 12.08
CA PRO A 62 9.49 0.26 12.50
C PRO A 62 10.98 0.31 12.15
N ALA A 63 11.54 -0.74 11.54
CA ALA A 63 12.96 -0.80 11.18
C ALA A 63 13.38 0.33 10.21
N ASN A 64 12.49 0.69 9.30
CA ASN A 64 12.68 1.77 8.35
C ASN A 64 11.73 2.93 8.67
N LYS A 65 12.25 4.04 9.17
CA LYS A 65 11.44 5.19 9.61
C LYS A 65 10.78 5.96 8.45
N ASP A 66 11.31 5.85 7.24
CA ASP A 66 10.74 6.36 5.99
C ASP A 66 9.50 5.58 5.51
N MET A 67 9.10 4.53 6.24
CA MET A 67 7.89 3.74 5.98
C MET A 67 6.69 4.20 6.82
N LYS A 68 6.63 5.50 7.10
CA LYS A 68 5.54 6.17 7.83
C LYS A 68 4.94 7.27 6.96
N ASP A 69 3.62 7.36 6.94
CA ASP A 69 2.85 8.42 6.26
C ASP A 69 3.21 8.62 4.79
N VAL A 70 3.49 7.52 4.10
CA VAL A 70 3.87 7.53 2.68
C VAL A 70 2.62 7.69 1.82
N ALA A 71 2.55 8.74 1.00
CA ALA A 71 1.37 9.05 0.19
C ALA A 71 1.13 8.03 -0.94
N TRP A 72 2.18 7.40 -1.44
CA TRP A 72 2.09 6.38 -2.48
C TRP A 72 3.27 5.41 -2.44
N LYS A 73 3.06 4.22 -3.00
CA LYS A 73 4.11 3.20 -3.19
C LYS A 73 3.86 2.45 -4.49
N GLY A 74 4.93 2.17 -5.21
CA GLY A 74 4.90 1.34 -6.39
C GLY A 74 5.52 -0.02 -6.11
N GLN A 75 4.90 -1.09 -6.60
CA GLN A 75 5.46 -2.44 -6.61
C GLN A 75 5.60 -2.91 -8.04
N SER A 76 6.73 -3.49 -8.38
CA SER A 76 6.95 -4.16 -9.66
C SER A 76 7.22 -5.65 -9.45
N VAL A 77 6.45 -6.48 -10.13
CA VAL A 77 6.50 -7.94 -10.06
C VAL A 77 6.57 -8.54 -11.47
N VAL A 78 6.95 -9.81 -11.56
CA VAL A 78 6.89 -10.57 -12.81
C VAL A 78 5.85 -11.68 -12.67
N VAL A 79 4.91 -11.75 -13.61
CA VAL A 79 3.85 -12.76 -13.70
C VAL A 79 3.72 -13.21 -15.15
N GLY A 80 3.74 -14.52 -15.41
CA GLY A 80 3.66 -15.07 -16.75
C GLY A 80 4.81 -14.61 -17.67
N GLY A 81 5.99 -14.33 -17.12
CA GLY A 81 7.13 -13.80 -17.85
C GLY A 81 7.10 -12.28 -18.08
N ASP A 82 5.97 -11.63 -17.89
CA ASP A 82 5.80 -10.20 -18.09
C ASP A 82 5.93 -9.40 -16.78
N ARG A 83 6.41 -8.17 -16.90
CA ARG A 83 6.50 -7.25 -15.76
C ARG A 83 5.22 -6.44 -15.61
N TYR A 84 4.73 -6.37 -14.38
CA TYR A 84 3.57 -5.57 -13.99
C TYR A 84 3.93 -4.62 -12.86
N PHE A 85 3.31 -3.45 -12.89
CA PHE A 85 3.49 -2.41 -11.89
C PHE A 85 2.16 -2.07 -11.22
N THR A 86 2.12 -2.16 -9.90
CA THR A 86 0.98 -1.75 -9.07
C THR A 86 1.36 -0.49 -8.30
N LEU A 87 0.68 0.62 -8.59
CA LEU A 87 0.76 1.85 -7.81
C LEU A 87 -0.35 1.83 -6.76
N TYR A 88 0.05 1.97 -5.50
CA TYR A 88 -0.82 2.08 -4.34
C TYR A 88 -0.85 3.52 -3.86
N LEU A 89 -2.03 4.12 -3.78
CA LEU A 89 -2.26 5.49 -3.35
C LEU A 89 -3.05 5.50 -2.04
N ASP A 90 -2.51 6.19 -1.03
CA ASP A 90 -3.12 6.39 0.29
C ASP A 90 -3.71 7.80 0.35
N HIS A 91 -5.05 7.89 0.47
CA HIS A 91 -5.71 9.19 0.51
C HIS A 91 -5.38 9.94 1.82
N PRO A 92 -5.12 11.26 1.78
CA PRO A 92 -4.75 12.03 2.97
C PRO A 92 -5.79 12.05 4.08
N SER A 93 -7.07 11.79 3.76
CA SER A 93 -8.15 11.67 4.76
C SER A 93 -8.12 10.38 5.56
N ASN A 94 -7.32 9.39 5.16
CA ASN A 94 -7.18 8.15 5.93
C ASN A 94 -6.50 8.44 7.28
N PRO A 95 -6.75 7.62 8.32
CA PRO A 95 -6.14 7.81 9.62
C PRO A 95 -4.61 7.85 9.56
N LYS A 96 -4.04 8.74 10.36
CA LYS A 96 -2.60 8.91 10.52
C LYS A 96 -2.20 8.78 12.01
N PRO A 97 -0.99 8.30 12.32
CA PRO A 97 0.03 7.87 11.37
C PRO A 97 -0.33 6.55 10.67
N SER A 98 -0.01 6.44 9.39
CA SER A 98 -0.06 5.18 8.64
C SER A 98 1.35 4.59 8.52
N PHE A 99 1.44 3.26 8.60
CA PHE A 99 2.69 2.52 8.55
C PHE A 99 2.65 1.51 7.41
N TYR A 100 3.80 1.23 6.82
CA TYR A 100 3.88 0.37 5.64
C TYR A 100 4.74 -0.86 5.86
N SER A 101 4.33 -1.94 5.22
CA SER A 101 5.11 -3.17 5.11
C SER A 101 5.21 -3.62 3.65
N GLU A 102 6.32 -4.24 3.30
CA GLU A 102 6.61 -4.81 1.99
C GLU A 102 7.11 -6.23 2.13
N ARG A 103 6.83 -7.06 1.13
CA ARG A 103 7.33 -8.43 1.01
C ARG A 103 7.75 -8.69 -0.44
N ASP A 104 8.85 -9.37 -0.62
CA ASP A 104 9.36 -9.78 -1.93
C ASP A 104 8.40 -10.69 -2.69
N TYR A 105 7.60 -11.47 -1.98
CA TYR A 105 6.55 -12.29 -2.57
C TYR A 105 5.31 -11.52 -3.04
N GLY A 106 5.41 -10.22 -3.21
CA GLY A 106 4.37 -9.42 -3.86
C GLY A 106 3.25 -8.89 -2.96
N ARG A 107 3.43 -8.89 -1.62
CA ARG A 107 2.48 -8.24 -0.70
C ARG A 107 3.01 -6.92 -0.20
N PHE A 108 2.17 -5.89 -0.21
CA PHE A 108 2.47 -4.60 0.42
C PHE A 108 1.19 -3.83 0.72
N GLY A 109 1.26 -2.88 1.63
CA GLY A 109 0.15 -2.03 1.99
C GLY A 109 0.41 -1.22 3.24
N SER A 110 -0.59 -0.44 3.63
CA SER A 110 -0.56 0.40 4.83
C SER A 110 -1.50 -0.12 5.89
N TYR A 111 -1.15 0.14 7.14
CA TYR A 111 -1.99 -0.04 8.30
C TYR A 111 -1.87 1.16 9.23
N PHE A 112 -2.86 1.32 10.10
CA PHE A 112 -2.92 2.36 11.11
C PHE A 112 -3.64 1.83 12.35
N LYS A 113 -3.52 2.55 13.46
CA LYS A 113 -4.31 2.30 14.67
C LYS A 113 -5.32 3.42 14.81
N THR A 114 -6.56 3.08 15.13
CA THR A 114 -7.62 4.05 15.36
C THR A 114 -8.71 3.47 16.24
N GLU A 115 -9.61 4.33 16.68
CA GLU A 115 -10.81 3.95 17.43
C GLU A 115 -12.04 4.48 16.70
N ILE A 116 -13.11 3.70 16.72
CA ILE A 116 -14.42 4.09 16.22
C ILE A 116 -15.46 4.06 17.34
N THR A 117 -16.42 4.97 17.26
CA THR A 117 -17.58 5.06 18.13
C THR A 117 -18.84 5.24 17.28
N PRO A 118 -20.07 5.12 17.83
CA PRO A 118 -21.29 5.37 17.07
C PRO A 118 -21.33 6.77 16.40
N SER A 119 -20.75 7.79 17.06
CA SER A 119 -20.66 9.15 16.54
C SER A 119 -19.47 9.43 15.66
N LYS A 120 -18.46 8.50 15.62
CA LYS A 120 -17.23 8.65 14.86
C LYS A 120 -16.93 7.40 14.05
N PRO A 121 -17.65 7.17 12.94
CA PRO A 121 -17.34 6.08 12.02
C PRO A 121 -15.99 6.31 11.32
N LEU A 122 -15.35 5.24 10.88
CA LEU A 122 -14.14 5.29 10.06
C LEU A 122 -14.53 5.30 8.58
N SER A 123 -13.98 6.24 7.82
CA SER A 123 -14.01 6.21 6.35
C SER A 123 -12.58 6.12 5.83
N ILE A 124 -12.35 5.22 4.87
CA ILE A 124 -11.04 5.04 4.25
C ILE A 124 -11.15 5.02 2.74
N LYS A 125 -10.12 5.54 2.06
CA LYS A 125 -10.04 5.62 0.61
C LYS A 125 -8.64 5.24 0.12
N TYR A 126 -8.60 4.32 -0.83
CA TYR A 126 -7.37 3.90 -1.50
C TYR A 126 -7.61 3.79 -3.00
N ARG A 127 -6.53 3.93 -3.78
CA ARG A 127 -6.55 3.64 -5.21
C ARG A 127 -5.39 2.74 -5.58
N LEU A 128 -5.68 1.72 -6.38
CA LEU A 128 -4.67 0.89 -7.03
C LEU A 128 -4.71 1.16 -8.53
N ILE A 129 -3.53 1.38 -9.13
CA ILE A 129 -3.38 1.50 -10.58
C ILE A 129 -2.39 0.44 -11.04
N ILE A 130 -2.88 -0.52 -11.82
CA ILE A 130 -2.11 -1.68 -12.28
C ILE A 130 -1.91 -1.55 -13.79
N LYS A 131 -0.68 -1.72 -14.26
CA LYS A 131 -0.34 -1.75 -15.70
C LYS A 131 0.76 -2.77 -15.97
N GLN A 132 0.84 -3.24 -17.21
CA GLN A 132 2.00 -3.94 -17.72
C GLN A 132 3.16 -2.95 -17.92
N GLY A 133 4.38 -3.38 -17.70
CA GLY A 133 5.60 -2.56 -17.73
C GLY A 133 5.88 -1.87 -16.39
N GLU A 134 6.64 -0.80 -16.43
CA GLU A 134 7.13 -0.06 -15.26
C GLU A 134 6.57 1.37 -15.20
N ARG A 135 6.76 2.04 -14.07
CA ARG A 135 6.52 3.49 -13.90
C ARG A 135 7.72 4.12 -13.22
N THR A 136 7.97 5.38 -13.55
CA THR A 136 8.94 6.20 -12.84
C THR A 136 8.36 6.75 -11.53
N ALA A 137 9.22 7.24 -10.63
CA ALA A 137 8.79 7.89 -9.41
C ALA A 137 8.00 9.17 -9.69
N GLU A 138 8.36 9.92 -10.74
CA GLU A 138 7.69 11.15 -11.17
C GLU A 138 6.27 10.87 -11.67
N GLU A 139 6.07 9.83 -12.48
CA GLU A 139 4.73 9.39 -12.91
C GLU A 139 3.86 9.00 -11.72
N CYS A 140 4.42 8.27 -10.76
CA CYS A 140 3.73 7.86 -9.53
C CYS A 140 3.34 9.07 -8.68
N ALA A 141 4.24 10.03 -8.49
CA ALA A 141 3.99 11.27 -7.75
C ALA A 141 2.88 12.11 -8.41
N ALA A 142 2.89 12.24 -9.74
CA ALA A 142 1.85 12.96 -10.47
C ALA A 142 0.46 12.33 -10.30
N LEU A 143 0.37 11.00 -10.35
CA LEU A 143 -0.88 10.27 -10.11
C LEU A 143 -1.36 10.39 -8.66
N SER A 144 -0.43 10.34 -7.70
CA SER A 144 -0.74 10.55 -6.28
C SER A 144 -1.32 11.94 -6.02
N LYS A 145 -0.71 12.97 -6.58
CA LYS A 145 -1.21 14.36 -6.45
C LYS A 145 -2.64 14.53 -6.98
N ARG A 146 -2.98 13.85 -8.10
CA ARG A 146 -4.35 13.88 -8.65
C ARG A 146 -5.38 13.15 -7.78
N PHE A 147 -4.95 12.15 -7.04
CA PHE A 147 -5.84 11.39 -6.16
C PHE A 147 -6.09 12.11 -4.83
N GLN A 148 -5.22 13.00 -4.43
CA GLN A 148 -5.32 13.77 -3.18
C GLN A 148 -6.26 15.00 -3.29
N ASN A 149 -6.54 15.45 -4.51
CA ASN A 149 -7.46 16.55 -4.82
C ASN A 149 -8.86 16.03 -5.16
#